data_947be01f752f3f93debac0bd9465ab23
#
_entry.id   947be01f752f3f93debac0bd9465ab23
#
_cell.length_a   1.000
_cell.length_b   1.000
_cell.length_c   1.000
_cell.angle_alpha   90.00
_cell.angle_beta   90.00
_cell.angle_gamma   90.00
#
_symmetry.space_group_name_H-M   'P 1'
#
loop_
_entity.id
_entity.type
_entity.pdbx_description
1 polymer ?
#
loop_
_entity_poly.entity_id
_entity_poly.type
_entity_poly.pdbx_seq_one_letter_code
_entity_poly.pdbx_strand_id
1 'polypeptide(L)'
;MKNHMLGTWSAVLLLAALVLAVTTPALAQDAGALFKSKCSVCHSPDGSGSSATGKQLGVTDLRADEVQKQTDAQLNDSITSGKGTKMPAYKGKITDDQIKGLVGYIRSLAKKG
;
A
#
# COMPACT_ATOMS: atom_id res chain seq x y z
N MET A 1 -27.30 -52.77 16.52
CA MET A 1 -27.91 -51.50 16.01
C MET A 1 -27.60 -50.39 17.00
N LYS A 2 -26.60 -49.67 16.88
CA LYS A 2 -26.43 -48.43 17.68
C LYS A 2 -25.22 -47.67 17.23
N ASN A 3 -25.48 -46.46 16.75
CA ASN A 3 -24.67 -45.26 16.90
C ASN A 3 -23.40 -45.13 16.07
N HIS A 4 -23.57 -45.10 14.75
CA HIS A 4 -22.52 -44.60 13.86
C HIS A 4 -22.87 -43.20 13.27
N MET A 5 -23.79 -42.43 13.89
CA MET A 5 -24.22 -41.11 13.35
C MET A 5 -23.57 -39.90 14.01
N LEU A 6 -22.69 -40.07 14.98
CA LEU A 6 -22.05 -38.94 15.69
C LEU A 6 -20.62 -38.59 15.23
N GLY A 7 -20.03 -39.44 14.34
CA GLY A 7 -18.63 -39.25 13.94
C GLY A 7 -18.40 -38.39 12.71
N THR A 8 -19.42 -38.18 11.88
CA THR A 8 -19.25 -37.52 10.58
C THR A 8 -19.44 -35.98 10.62
N TRP A 9 -20.11 -35.48 11.65
CA TRP A 9 -20.38 -34.05 11.76
C TRP A 9 -19.19 -33.25 12.36
N SER A 10 -18.36 -33.94 13.18
CA SER A 10 -17.17 -33.32 13.77
C SER A 10 -16.05 -33.09 12.75
N ALA A 11 -15.96 -33.94 11.73
CA ALA A 11 -14.95 -33.80 10.67
C ALA A 11 -15.28 -32.66 9.70
N VAL A 12 -16.56 -32.37 9.47
CA VAL A 12 -16.99 -31.29 8.56
C VAL A 12 -16.80 -29.90 9.19
N LEU A 13 -16.95 -29.80 10.52
CA LEU A 13 -16.75 -28.53 11.23
C LEU A 13 -15.27 -28.12 11.34
N LEU A 14 -14.35 -29.08 11.36
CA LEU A 14 -12.91 -28.82 11.39
C LEU A 14 -12.35 -28.35 10.03
N LEU A 15 -12.97 -28.75 8.93
CA LEU A 15 -12.59 -28.29 7.58
C LEU A 15 -13.10 -26.89 7.25
N ALA A 16 -14.21 -26.46 7.87
CA ALA A 16 -14.75 -25.11 7.68
C ALA A 16 -13.94 -24.02 8.41
N ALA A 17 -13.21 -24.39 9.47
CA ALA A 17 -12.41 -23.43 10.25
C ALA A 17 -11.05 -23.08 9.61
N LEU A 18 -10.58 -23.84 8.62
CA LEU A 18 -9.26 -23.65 8.00
C LEU A 18 -9.26 -22.73 6.78
N VAL A 19 -10.41 -22.24 6.34
CA VAL A 19 -10.53 -21.38 5.13
C VAL A 19 -10.59 -19.88 5.47
N LEU A 20 -10.55 -19.50 6.73
CA LEU A 20 -10.69 -18.11 7.20
C LEU A 20 -9.34 -17.37 7.40
N ALA A 21 -8.24 -17.97 7.02
CA ALA A 21 -6.94 -17.34 7.17
C ALA A 21 -6.32 -17.11 5.80
N VAL A 22 -6.24 -15.88 5.40
CA VAL A 22 -5.44 -15.20 4.38
C VAL A 22 -6.32 -14.51 3.33
N THR A 23 -7.08 -13.53 3.73
CA THR A 23 -7.40 -12.43 2.85
C THR A 23 -6.50 -11.24 3.22
N THR A 24 -5.23 -11.32 2.86
CA THR A 24 -4.46 -10.08 2.70
C THR A 24 -5.16 -9.29 1.59
N PRO A 25 -5.51 -8.03 1.83
CA PRO A 25 -6.16 -7.25 0.79
C PRO A 25 -5.21 -7.15 -0.41
N ALA A 26 -5.62 -7.73 -1.54
CA ALA A 26 -4.88 -7.71 -2.80
C ALA A 26 -4.44 -6.29 -3.20
N LEU A 27 -5.23 -5.27 -2.83
CA LEU A 27 -4.94 -3.86 -3.06
C LEU A 27 -3.66 -3.35 -2.36
N ALA A 28 -3.29 -3.88 -1.19
CA ALA A 28 -2.08 -3.46 -0.47
C ALA A 28 -0.80 -4.04 -1.11
N GLN A 29 -0.87 -5.25 -1.67
CA GLN A 29 0.25 -5.87 -2.40
C GLN A 29 0.48 -5.16 -3.73
N ASP A 30 -0.59 -4.79 -4.44
CA ASP A 30 -0.52 -4.06 -5.70
C ASP A 30 0.03 -2.65 -5.51
N ALA A 31 -0.29 -1.96 -4.41
CA ALA A 31 0.21 -0.63 -4.11
C ALA A 31 1.73 -0.62 -3.87
N GLY A 32 2.27 -1.60 -3.17
CA GLY A 32 3.71 -1.74 -2.97
C GLY A 32 4.46 -1.99 -4.28
N ALA A 33 3.94 -2.87 -5.13
CA ALA A 33 4.50 -3.15 -6.45
C ALA A 33 4.41 -1.91 -7.37
N LEU A 34 3.30 -1.20 -7.33
CA LEU A 34 3.09 0.03 -8.09
C LEU A 34 4.05 1.13 -7.63
N PHE A 35 4.22 1.32 -6.34
CA PHE A 35 5.18 2.26 -5.77
C PHE A 35 6.61 1.94 -6.25
N LYS A 36 7.00 0.67 -6.18
CA LYS A 36 8.31 0.20 -6.63
C LYS A 36 8.57 0.53 -8.09
N SER A 37 7.59 0.30 -8.96
CA SER A 37 7.75 0.47 -10.41
C SER A 37 7.67 1.92 -10.87
N LYS A 38 6.88 2.77 -10.20
CA LYS A 38 6.58 4.14 -10.68
C LYS A 38 7.09 5.26 -9.79
N CYS A 39 7.31 5.01 -8.53
CA CYS A 39 7.62 6.05 -7.54
C CYS A 39 9.05 5.93 -7.00
N SER A 40 9.59 4.71 -6.88
CA SER A 40 10.84 4.47 -6.20
C SER A 40 12.07 5.05 -6.88
N VAL A 41 12.02 5.33 -8.17
CA VAL A 41 13.14 5.97 -8.88
C VAL A 41 13.50 7.33 -8.27
N CYS A 42 12.51 8.06 -7.78
CA CYS A 42 12.70 9.33 -7.07
C CYS A 42 12.59 9.16 -5.56
N HIS A 43 11.56 8.46 -5.08
CA HIS A 43 11.24 8.35 -3.65
C HIS A 43 12.04 7.26 -2.92
N SER A 44 12.80 6.42 -3.62
CA SER A 44 13.48 5.23 -3.12
C SER A 44 12.51 4.12 -2.68
N PRO A 45 12.92 2.86 -2.66
CA PRO A 45 12.05 1.75 -2.26
C PRO A 45 11.49 1.87 -0.84
N ASP A 46 12.23 2.51 0.06
CA ASP A 46 11.84 2.76 1.45
C ASP A 46 11.12 4.10 1.68
N GLY A 47 10.91 4.88 0.62
CA GLY A 47 10.28 6.20 0.69
C GLY A 47 11.17 7.33 1.16
N SER A 48 12.46 7.08 1.44
CA SER A 48 13.39 8.09 1.99
C SER A 48 13.79 9.19 1.01
N GLY A 49 13.64 8.97 -0.30
CA GLY A 49 14.17 9.88 -1.31
C GLY A 49 15.70 9.83 -1.45
N SER A 50 16.35 8.79 -0.92
CA SER A 50 17.82 8.67 -0.89
C SER A 50 18.45 8.18 -2.19
N SER A 51 17.66 7.85 -3.22
CA SER A 51 18.17 7.51 -4.55
C SER A 51 18.96 8.68 -5.16
N ALA A 52 19.82 8.39 -6.13
CA ALA A 52 20.56 9.44 -6.82
C ALA A 52 19.65 10.50 -7.42
N THR A 53 18.57 10.08 -8.09
CA THR A 53 17.55 10.98 -8.66
C THR A 53 16.81 11.75 -7.56
N GLY A 54 16.43 11.08 -6.46
CA GLY A 54 15.76 11.69 -5.33
C GLY A 54 16.59 12.81 -4.68
N LYS A 55 17.86 12.56 -4.47
CA LYS A 55 18.80 13.56 -3.94
C LYS A 55 18.97 14.75 -4.89
N GLN A 56 19.14 14.48 -6.17
CA GLN A 56 19.29 15.51 -7.18
C GLN A 56 18.05 16.44 -7.27
N LEU A 57 16.86 15.86 -7.13
CA LEU A 57 15.59 16.59 -7.19
C LEU A 57 15.19 17.21 -5.84
N GLY A 58 15.86 16.86 -4.75
CA GLY A 58 15.49 17.30 -3.40
C GLY A 58 14.16 16.75 -2.94
N VAL A 59 13.92 15.47 -3.23
CA VAL A 59 12.65 14.78 -2.90
C VAL A 59 12.49 14.65 -1.39
N THR A 60 11.31 14.99 -0.89
CA THR A 60 10.97 14.88 0.53
C THR A 60 10.93 13.42 0.96
N ASP A 61 11.44 13.12 2.14
CA ASP A 61 11.31 11.82 2.79
C ASP A 61 9.85 11.55 3.14
N LEU A 62 9.24 10.59 2.46
CA LEU A 62 7.83 10.23 2.67
C LEU A 62 7.53 9.69 4.07
N ARG A 63 8.56 9.27 4.81
CA ARG A 63 8.44 8.75 6.18
C ARG A 63 8.42 9.85 7.23
N ALA A 64 8.78 11.08 6.84
CA ALA A 64 8.90 12.21 7.74
C ALA A 64 7.55 12.72 8.22
N ASP A 65 7.53 13.30 9.41
CA ASP A 65 6.33 13.86 10.04
C ASP A 65 5.61 14.88 9.15
N GLU A 66 6.35 15.71 8.45
CA GLU A 66 5.77 16.72 7.55
C GLU A 66 4.91 16.12 6.43
N VAL A 67 5.21 14.90 5.99
CA VAL A 67 4.39 14.16 5.05
C VAL A 67 3.28 13.41 5.78
N GLN A 68 3.62 12.74 6.86
CA GLN A 68 2.68 11.88 7.59
C GLN A 68 1.56 12.64 8.31
N LYS A 69 1.75 13.94 8.60
CA LYS A 69 0.72 14.83 9.14
C LYS A 69 -0.27 15.35 8.09
N GLN A 70 0.05 15.23 6.82
CA GLN A 70 -0.90 15.59 5.76
C GLN A 70 -2.11 14.65 5.79
N THR A 71 -3.27 15.15 5.38
CA THR A 71 -4.46 14.32 5.24
C THR A 71 -4.33 13.37 4.06
N ASP A 72 -5.10 12.29 4.05
CA ASP A 72 -5.15 11.38 2.91
C ASP A 72 -5.59 12.10 1.62
N ALA A 73 -6.51 13.06 1.74
CA ALA A 73 -6.92 13.89 0.61
C ALA A 73 -5.77 14.72 0.05
N GLN A 74 -4.93 15.30 0.89
CA GLN A 74 -3.74 16.07 0.46
C GLN A 74 -2.70 15.18 -0.21
N LEU A 75 -2.45 13.98 0.32
CA LEU A 75 -1.54 13.02 -0.31
C LEU A 75 -2.10 12.52 -1.65
N ASN A 76 -3.40 12.24 -1.69
CA ASN A 76 -4.09 11.85 -2.92
C ASN A 76 -3.96 12.94 -4.00
N ASP A 77 -4.21 14.19 -3.63
CA ASP A 77 -4.09 15.32 -4.55
C ASP A 77 -2.66 15.49 -5.07
N SER A 78 -1.67 15.32 -4.23
CA SER A 78 -0.26 15.38 -4.63
C SER A 78 0.09 14.34 -5.70
N ILE A 79 -0.44 13.13 -5.59
CA ILE A 79 -0.23 12.07 -6.59
C ILE A 79 -1.05 12.37 -7.86
N THR A 80 -2.30 12.77 -7.69
CA THR A 80 -3.23 13.02 -8.81
C THR A 80 -2.75 14.17 -9.67
N SER A 81 -2.39 15.29 -9.05
CA SER A 81 -2.08 16.56 -9.72
C SER A 81 -0.59 16.81 -9.90
N GLY A 82 0.26 16.02 -9.24
CA GLY A 82 1.69 16.25 -9.21
C GLY A 82 2.09 17.41 -8.29
N LYS A 83 3.38 17.69 -8.22
CA LYS A 83 3.94 18.80 -7.44
C LYS A 83 5.01 19.51 -8.22
N GLY A 84 4.73 20.76 -8.58
CA GLY A 84 5.65 21.59 -9.35
C GLY A 84 6.04 20.93 -10.68
N THR A 85 7.30 21.08 -11.06
CA THR A 85 7.85 20.54 -12.31
C THR A 85 8.54 19.19 -12.13
N LYS A 86 8.76 18.76 -10.88
CA LYS A 86 9.59 17.58 -10.55
C LYS A 86 8.79 16.31 -10.36
N MET A 87 7.62 16.40 -9.72
CA MET A 87 6.73 15.25 -9.53
C MET A 87 5.59 15.33 -10.54
N PRO A 88 5.51 14.39 -11.50
CA PRO A 88 4.46 14.41 -12.51
C PRO A 88 3.09 14.10 -11.92
N ALA A 89 2.04 14.56 -12.58
CA ALA A 89 0.67 14.19 -12.29
C ALA A 89 0.37 12.76 -12.79
N TYR A 90 -0.33 11.99 -11.97
CA TYR A 90 -0.71 10.62 -12.33
C TYR A 90 -2.19 10.47 -12.72
N LYS A 91 -2.95 11.56 -12.70
CA LYS A 91 -4.33 11.57 -13.18
C LYS A 91 -4.40 11.00 -14.61
N GLY A 92 -5.27 10.01 -14.80
CA GLY A 92 -5.43 9.34 -16.10
C GLY A 92 -4.32 8.35 -16.48
N LYS A 93 -3.24 8.26 -15.69
CA LYS A 93 -2.14 7.28 -15.89
C LYS A 93 -2.29 6.04 -15.03
N ILE A 94 -2.85 6.19 -13.86
CA ILE A 94 -3.26 5.13 -12.93
C ILE A 94 -4.67 5.41 -12.46
N THR A 95 -5.35 4.41 -11.91
CA THR A 95 -6.74 4.55 -11.45
C THR A 95 -6.83 5.29 -10.12
N ASP A 96 -7.99 5.85 -9.81
CA ASP A 96 -8.25 6.48 -8.52
C ASP A 96 -8.08 5.49 -7.35
N ASP A 97 -8.46 4.24 -7.53
CA ASP A 97 -8.25 3.19 -6.52
C ASP A 97 -6.76 2.88 -6.32
N GLN A 98 -5.97 2.89 -7.38
CA GLN A 98 -4.52 2.77 -7.28
C GLN A 98 -3.90 3.95 -6.54
N ILE A 99 -4.38 5.16 -6.76
CA ILE A 99 -3.92 6.35 -6.02
C ILE A 99 -4.25 6.20 -4.53
N LYS A 100 -5.47 5.80 -4.18
CA LYS A 100 -5.85 5.50 -2.78
C LYS A 100 -4.95 4.44 -2.15
N GLY A 101 -4.67 3.38 -2.91
CA GLY A 101 -3.75 2.33 -2.47
C GLY A 101 -2.35 2.86 -2.19
N LEU A 102 -1.84 3.74 -3.04
CA LEU A 102 -0.53 4.40 -2.84
C LEU A 102 -0.52 5.29 -1.59
N VAL A 103 -1.59 6.02 -1.30
CA VAL A 103 -1.70 6.78 -0.04
C VAL A 103 -1.59 5.86 1.17
N GLY A 104 -2.31 4.73 1.17
CA GLY A 104 -2.19 3.71 2.22
C GLY A 104 -0.77 3.16 2.34
N TYR A 105 -0.12 2.89 1.23
CA TYR A 105 1.27 2.43 1.21
C TYR A 105 2.23 3.48 1.81
N ILE A 106 2.09 4.75 1.44
CA ILE A 106 2.88 5.87 2.01
C ILE A 106 2.69 5.93 3.52
N ARG A 107 1.47 5.73 4.03
CA ARG A 107 1.22 5.65 5.48
C ARG A 107 2.00 4.51 6.14
N SER A 108 2.10 3.38 5.47
CA SER A 108 2.83 2.22 5.98
C SER A 108 4.34 2.45 6.06
N LEU A 109 4.87 3.42 5.32
CA LEU A 109 6.30 3.79 5.33
C LEU A 109 6.68 4.66 6.54
N ALA A 110 5.72 5.20 7.28
CA ALA A 110 5.99 6.07 8.43
C ALA A 110 7.03 5.45 9.35
N LYS A 111 7.99 6.26 9.81
CA LYS A 111 8.94 5.82 10.82
C LYS A 111 8.17 5.42 12.07
N LYS A 112 8.31 4.19 12.50
CA LYS A 112 7.84 3.77 13.81
C LYS A 112 8.78 4.39 14.82
N GLY A 113 8.22 5.28 15.61
CA GLY A 113 8.93 5.93 16.72
C GLY A 113 9.42 4.93 17.76
#